data_5db18c31a62c8fd1906d3fbbdbd2f78a
#
_entry.id   5db18c31a62c8fd1906d3fbbdbd2f78a
#
_cell.length_a   1.000
_cell.length_b   1.000
_cell.length_c   1.000
_cell.angle_alpha   90.00
_cell.angle_beta   90.00
_cell.angle_gamma   90.00
#
_symmetry.space_group_name_H-M   'P 1'
#
loop_
_entity.id
_entity.type
_entity.pdbx_description
1 polymer ?
#
loop_
_entity_poly.entity_id
_entity_poly.type
_entity_poly.pdbx_seq_one_letter_code
_entity_poly.pdbx_strand_id
1 'polypeptide(L)'
;LGAMLETHGLTLADVTLVNVNFELSPSLYAKQVDAVIGAFRNFELNQMDIDGRPGRAFYPEEHGVPAYEELILVAHPDYAGMDKLERFLSALDQASSMIVEDPEGSYASFVSYRPDLLDNELNRRAWRDTVPKLARETRKTDAHSWNQFAQFMKDRGLIKGIPQPETYLFPLGAQ
;
A
#
# COMPACT_ATOMS: atom_id res chain seq x y z
N LEU A 1 -8.48 -8.58 -8.14
CA LEU A 1 -9.61 -9.47 -7.81
C LEU A 1 -9.61 -10.71 -8.69
N GLY A 2 -9.60 -10.59 -10.04
CA GLY A 2 -9.67 -11.76 -10.96
C GLY A 2 -8.64 -12.83 -10.62
N ALA A 3 -7.38 -12.45 -10.38
CA ALA A 3 -6.33 -13.38 -9.98
C ALA A 3 -6.65 -14.17 -8.71
N MET A 4 -7.21 -13.50 -7.71
CA MET A 4 -7.61 -14.16 -6.45
C MET A 4 -8.78 -15.13 -6.67
N LEU A 5 -9.76 -14.76 -7.47
CA LEU A 5 -10.90 -15.63 -7.81
C LEU A 5 -10.46 -16.88 -8.55
N GLU A 6 -9.55 -16.75 -9.52
CA GLU A 6 -9.04 -17.87 -10.32
C GLU A 6 -8.36 -18.94 -9.48
N THR A 7 -7.66 -18.59 -8.40
CA THR A 7 -7.05 -19.59 -7.49
C THR A 7 -8.09 -20.46 -6.79
N HIS A 8 -9.36 -20.05 -6.81
CA HIS A 8 -10.48 -20.78 -6.25
C HIS A 8 -11.46 -21.29 -7.31
N GLY A 9 -11.06 -21.29 -8.59
CA GLY A 9 -11.89 -21.76 -9.71
C GLY A 9 -13.05 -20.84 -10.06
N LEU A 10 -12.99 -19.57 -9.62
CA LEU A 10 -13.99 -18.53 -9.85
C LEU A 10 -13.47 -17.52 -10.86
N THR A 11 -14.40 -16.76 -11.44
CA THR A 11 -14.13 -15.70 -12.40
C THR A 11 -14.83 -14.40 -12.00
N LEU A 12 -14.58 -13.32 -12.71
CA LEU A 12 -15.33 -12.06 -12.50
C LEU A 12 -16.83 -12.17 -12.84
N ALA A 13 -17.24 -13.18 -13.61
CA ALA A 13 -18.65 -13.44 -13.91
C ALA A 13 -19.42 -14.06 -12.73
N ASP A 14 -18.71 -14.61 -11.75
CA ASP A 14 -19.30 -15.22 -10.55
C ASP A 14 -19.56 -14.21 -9.44
N VAL A 15 -19.19 -12.93 -9.65
CA VAL A 15 -19.34 -11.85 -8.67
C VAL A 15 -20.01 -10.63 -9.30
N THR A 16 -20.75 -9.86 -8.49
CA THR A 16 -21.29 -8.58 -8.89
C THR A 16 -20.41 -7.45 -8.34
N LEU A 17 -19.84 -6.63 -9.22
CA LEU A 17 -19.01 -5.50 -8.82
C LEU A 17 -19.88 -4.28 -8.53
N VAL A 18 -19.77 -3.75 -7.31
CA VAL A 18 -20.47 -2.55 -6.85
C VAL A 18 -19.43 -1.48 -6.50
N ASN A 19 -19.58 -0.28 -7.06
CA ASN A 19 -18.73 0.84 -6.68
C ASN A 19 -19.22 1.43 -5.36
N VAL A 20 -18.43 1.27 -4.30
CA VAL A 20 -18.71 1.81 -2.96
C VAL A 20 -17.85 3.04 -2.64
N ASN A 21 -17.13 3.58 -3.60
CA ASN A 21 -16.15 4.64 -3.43
C ASN A 21 -15.15 4.28 -2.30
N PHE A 22 -15.00 5.15 -1.29
CA PHE A 22 -14.16 4.91 -0.11
C PHE A 22 -14.97 4.43 1.12
N GLU A 23 -16.24 4.10 0.94
CA GLU A 23 -17.15 3.62 1.99
C GLU A 23 -17.00 2.11 2.25
N LEU A 24 -15.76 1.62 2.45
CA LEU A 24 -15.45 0.19 2.51
C LEU A 24 -16.13 -0.50 3.71
N SER A 25 -15.71 -0.17 4.92
CA SER A 25 -16.30 -0.74 6.14
C SER A 25 -17.79 -0.39 6.31
N PRO A 26 -18.25 0.86 6.05
CA PRO A 26 -19.67 1.19 6.11
C PRO A 26 -20.55 0.34 5.17
N SER A 27 -20.09 0.07 3.96
CA SER A 27 -20.83 -0.75 2.99
C SER A 27 -20.99 -2.20 3.44
N LEU A 28 -19.95 -2.78 4.09
CA LEU A 28 -20.02 -4.09 4.74
C LEU A 28 -21.02 -4.08 5.91
N TYR A 29 -20.97 -3.05 6.76
CA TYR A 29 -21.87 -2.92 7.92
C TYR A 29 -23.33 -2.79 7.52
N ALA A 30 -23.59 -2.06 6.43
CA ALA A 30 -24.92 -1.89 5.86
C ALA A 30 -25.39 -3.11 5.04
N LYS A 31 -24.55 -4.13 4.86
CA LYS A 31 -24.80 -5.30 4.02
C LYS A 31 -25.15 -4.94 2.57
N GLN A 32 -24.57 -3.86 2.07
CA GLN A 32 -24.71 -3.46 0.66
C GLN A 32 -23.84 -4.35 -0.23
N VAL A 33 -22.72 -4.86 0.33
CA VAL A 33 -21.81 -5.79 -0.32
C VAL A 33 -21.38 -6.87 0.70
N ASP A 34 -21.01 -8.04 0.18
CA ASP A 34 -20.56 -9.17 0.98
C ASP A 34 -19.04 -9.10 1.27
N ALA A 35 -18.30 -8.43 0.38
CA ALA A 35 -16.86 -8.22 0.51
C ALA A 35 -16.46 -6.90 -0.14
N VAL A 36 -15.31 -6.37 0.25
CA VAL A 36 -14.68 -5.19 -0.38
C VAL A 36 -13.27 -5.51 -0.83
N ILE A 37 -12.79 -4.82 -1.85
CA ILE A 37 -11.39 -4.86 -2.28
C ILE A 37 -10.79 -3.46 -2.18
N GLY A 38 -9.50 -3.38 -1.84
CA GLY A 38 -8.79 -2.11 -1.65
C GLY A 38 -8.69 -1.67 -0.18
N ALA A 39 -9.18 -2.49 0.75
CA ALA A 39 -9.00 -2.24 2.19
C ALA A 39 -7.53 -2.42 2.60
N PHE A 40 -7.06 -1.55 3.48
CA PHE A 40 -5.73 -1.66 4.09
C PHE A 40 -5.82 -2.50 5.36
N ARG A 41 -4.98 -3.53 5.45
CA ARG A 41 -5.00 -4.46 6.60
C ARG A 41 -4.65 -3.80 7.94
N ASN A 42 -3.92 -2.69 7.90
CA ASN A 42 -3.56 -1.90 9.07
C ASN A 42 -4.60 -0.83 9.45
N PHE A 43 -5.62 -0.62 8.63
CA PHE A 43 -6.63 0.42 8.86
C PHE A 43 -8.04 -0.17 9.01
N GLU A 44 -8.63 -0.72 7.94
CA GLU A 44 -10.01 -1.22 7.97
C GLU A 44 -10.19 -2.39 8.94
N LEU A 45 -9.24 -3.31 9.04
CA LEU A 45 -9.35 -4.40 10.03
C LEU A 45 -9.33 -3.88 11.47
N ASN A 46 -8.50 -2.88 11.76
CA ASN A 46 -8.47 -2.23 13.06
C ASN A 46 -9.76 -1.45 13.34
N GLN A 47 -10.29 -0.75 12.35
CA GLN A 47 -11.57 -0.05 12.46
C GLN A 47 -12.71 -1.03 12.78
N MET A 48 -12.81 -2.11 12.02
CA MET A 48 -13.85 -3.13 12.23
C MET A 48 -13.76 -3.80 13.61
N ASP A 49 -12.53 -4.03 14.10
CA ASP A 49 -12.31 -4.57 15.44
C ASP A 49 -12.74 -3.58 16.54
N ILE A 50 -12.39 -2.30 16.42
CA ILE A 50 -12.81 -1.23 17.32
C ILE A 50 -14.34 -1.11 17.35
N ASP A 51 -15.00 -1.25 16.21
CA ASP A 51 -16.46 -1.19 16.08
C ASP A 51 -17.16 -2.47 16.57
N GLY A 52 -16.41 -3.45 17.10
CA GLY A 52 -16.93 -4.73 17.56
C GLY A 52 -17.52 -5.62 16.46
N ARG A 53 -17.06 -5.41 15.22
CA ARG A 53 -17.46 -6.14 14.01
C ARG A 53 -16.22 -6.66 13.26
N PRO A 54 -15.44 -7.57 13.87
CA PRO A 54 -14.16 -7.99 13.32
C PRO A 54 -14.32 -8.56 11.90
N GLY A 55 -13.50 -8.07 10.99
CA GLY A 55 -13.45 -8.49 9.61
C GLY A 55 -12.49 -9.66 9.39
N ARG A 56 -12.69 -10.38 8.26
CA ARG A 56 -11.74 -11.36 7.75
C ARG A 56 -11.13 -10.81 6.46
N ALA A 57 -9.80 -10.88 6.35
CA ALA A 57 -9.10 -10.51 5.13
C ALA A 57 -8.62 -11.74 4.34
N PHE A 58 -8.59 -11.61 3.02
CA PHE A 58 -7.90 -12.48 2.08
C PHE A 58 -6.73 -11.68 1.52
N TYR A 59 -5.52 -12.07 1.86
CA TYR A 59 -4.33 -11.35 1.41
C TYR A 59 -3.99 -11.71 -0.03
N PRO A 60 -3.83 -10.73 -0.94
CA PRO A 60 -3.56 -10.99 -2.35
C PRO A 60 -2.38 -11.93 -2.59
N GLU A 61 -1.32 -11.78 -1.80
CA GLU A 61 -0.11 -12.61 -1.89
C GLU A 61 -0.33 -14.10 -1.54
N GLU A 62 -1.38 -14.41 -0.79
CA GLU A 62 -1.80 -15.79 -0.48
C GLU A 62 -2.77 -16.38 -1.53
N HIS A 63 -3.24 -15.52 -2.45
CA HIS A 63 -4.27 -15.85 -3.43
C HIS A 63 -3.85 -15.49 -4.87
N GLY A 64 -2.60 -15.79 -5.23
CA GLY A 64 -2.13 -15.76 -6.61
C GLY A 64 -1.73 -14.40 -7.17
N VAL A 65 -1.61 -13.39 -6.34
CA VAL A 65 -1.02 -12.10 -6.70
C VAL A 65 0.39 -12.01 -6.10
N PRO A 66 1.46 -11.84 -6.88
CA PRO A 66 2.79 -11.66 -6.32
C PRO A 66 2.85 -10.47 -5.36
N ALA A 67 3.73 -10.53 -4.37
CA ALA A 67 4.02 -9.38 -3.53
C ALA A 67 4.51 -8.20 -4.38
N TYR A 68 4.07 -7.00 -4.09
CA TYR A 68 4.42 -5.78 -4.81
C TYR A 68 4.51 -4.60 -3.85
N GLU A 69 5.21 -3.56 -4.29
CA GLU A 69 5.29 -2.30 -3.56
C GLU A 69 4.01 -1.50 -3.78
N GLU A 70 3.31 -1.17 -2.72
CA GLU A 70 1.99 -0.56 -2.81
C GLU A 70 2.05 0.97 -2.84
N LEU A 71 2.82 1.56 -1.93
CA LEU A 71 3.00 3.00 -1.85
C LEU A 71 4.35 3.38 -2.45
N ILE A 72 4.31 3.95 -3.64
CA ILE A 72 5.48 4.39 -4.40
C ILE A 72 5.41 5.88 -4.68
N LEU A 73 6.57 6.51 -4.79
CA LEU A 73 6.69 7.88 -5.27
C LEU A 73 6.80 7.89 -6.79
N VAL A 74 5.97 8.71 -7.43
CA VAL A 74 6.00 8.92 -8.87
C VAL A 74 6.41 10.36 -9.15
N ALA A 75 7.44 10.54 -10.00
CA ALA A 75 7.88 11.85 -10.43
C ALA A 75 7.79 11.98 -11.96
N HIS A 76 7.51 13.18 -12.46
CA HIS A 76 7.61 13.44 -13.88
C HIS A 76 9.08 13.35 -14.33
N PRO A 77 9.39 12.76 -15.50
CA PRO A 77 10.77 12.57 -15.96
C PRO A 77 11.60 13.84 -15.98
N ASP A 78 11.00 14.99 -16.34
CA ASP A 78 11.69 16.28 -16.38
C ASP A 78 12.19 16.76 -15.01
N TYR A 79 11.67 16.19 -13.91
CA TYR A 79 12.10 16.50 -12.55
C TYR A 79 13.07 15.48 -11.98
N ALA A 80 13.30 14.39 -12.70
CA ALA A 80 14.30 13.40 -12.35
C ALA A 80 15.70 14.05 -12.28
N GLY A 81 16.44 13.82 -11.21
CA GLY A 81 17.77 14.43 -11.01
C GLY A 81 17.78 15.90 -10.56
N MET A 82 16.62 16.51 -10.31
CA MET A 82 16.60 17.83 -9.70
C MET A 82 16.96 17.78 -8.21
N ASP A 83 17.79 18.73 -7.78
CA ASP A 83 18.22 18.89 -6.38
C ASP A 83 17.05 18.88 -5.38
N LYS A 84 15.90 19.48 -5.74
CA LYS A 84 14.72 19.47 -4.88
C LYS A 84 14.13 18.08 -4.64
N LEU A 85 14.20 17.17 -5.64
CA LEU A 85 13.75 15.80 -5.50
C LEU A 85 14.69 15.02 -4.58
N GLU A 86 15.99 15.18 -4.77
CA GLU A 86 17.00 14.56 -3.91
C GLU A 86 16.87 15.00 -2.45
N ARG A 87 16.64 16.29 -2.21
CA ARG A 87 16.40 16.82 -0.85
C ARG A 87 15.13 16.27 -0.24
N PHE A 88 14.05 16.15 -1.04
CA PHE A 88 12.80 15.56 -0.58
C PHE A 88 12.98 14.08 -0.20
N LEU A 89 13.65 13.30 -1.04
CA LEU A 89 13.91 11.89 -0.77
C LEU A 89 14.82 11.71 0.46
N SER A 90 15.81 12.58 0.63
CA SER A 90 16.65 12.57 1.83
C SER A 90 15.86 12.87 3.10
N ALA A 91 14.91 13.81 3.04
CA ALA A 91 14.03 14.09 4.17
C ALA A 91 13.10 12.92 4.48
N LEU A 92 12.61 12.22 3.45
CA LEU A 92 11.78 11.02 3.62
C LEU A 92 12.56 9.87 4.26
N ASP A 93 13.81 9.62 3.81
CA ASP A 93 14.70 8.62 4.41
C ASP A 93 14.95 8.92 5.89
N GLN A 94 15.24 10.18 6.22
CA GLN A 94 15.43 10.61 7.61
C GLN A 94 14.17 10.40 8.44
N ALA A 95 13.00 10.80 7.93
CA ALA A 95 11.73 10.63 8.63
C ALA A 95 11.43 9.15 8.86
N SER A 96 11.63 8.29 7.86
CA SER A 96 11.43 6.84 7.99
C SER A 96 12.36 6.23 9.05
N SER A 97 13.62 6.65 9.07
CA SER A 97 14.60 6.21 10.09
C SER A 97 14.18 6.65 11.50
N MET A 98 13.80 7.92 11.65
CA MET A 98 13.33 8.45 12.94
C MET A 98 12.10 7.69 13.46
N ILE A 99 11.13 7.38 12.59
CA ILE A 99 9.93 6.62 12.96
C ILE A 99 10.29 5.23 13.45
N VAL A 100 11.23 4.56 12.81
CA VAL A 100 11.65 3.20 13.18
C VAL A 100 12.48 3.19 14.46
N GLU A 101 13.31 4.23 14.69
CA GLU A 101 14.18 4.34 15.87
C GLU A 101 13.40 4.76 17.12
N ASP A 102 12.44 5.68 16.98
CA ASP A 102 11.57 6.14 18.06
C ASP A 102 10.10 6.20 17.59
N PRO A 103 9.39 5.07 17.55
CA PRO A 103 8.01 5.02 17.13
C PRO A 103 7.06 5.86 17.99
N GLU A 104 7.29 5.92 19.30
CA GLU A 104 6.40 6.63 20.23
C GLU A 104 6.59 8.16 20.13
N GLY A 105 7.82 8.64 20.12
CA GLY A 105 8.09 10.06 19.92
C GLY A 105 7.66 10.55 18.54
N SER A 106 7.84 9.73 17.51
CA SER A 106 7.39 10.01 16.16
C SER A 106 5.85 10.03 16.07
N TYR A 107 5.16 9.12 16.77
CA TYR A 107 3.69 9.16 16.88
C TYR A 107 3.21 10.44 17.56
N ALA A 108 3.83 10.83 18.68
CA ALA A 108 3.50 12.08 19.36
C ALA A 108 3.68 13.30 18.46
N SER A 109 4.75 13.31 17.65
CA SER A 109 4.98 14.36 16.64
C SER A 109 3.90 14.37 15.57
N PHE A 110 3.51 13.21 15.04
CA PHE A 110 2.42 13.06 14.06
C PHE A 110 1.09 13.58 14.62
N VAL A 111 0.72 13.17 15.81
CA VAL A 111 -0.51 13.59 16.48
C VAL A 111 -0.53 15.10 16.72
N SER A 112 0.62 15.70 17.06
CA SER A 112 0.73 17.13 17.36
C SER A 112 0.31 18.04 16.20
N TYR A 113 0.36 17.55 14.96
CA TYR A 113 -0.04 18.29 13.77
C TYR A 113 -1.55 18.60 13.74
N ARG A 114 -2.39 17.65 14.12
CA ARG A 114 -3.86 17.78 14.20
C ARG A 114 -4.41 16.87 15.29
N PRO A 115 -4.22 17.23 16.58
CA PRO A 115 -4.61 16.36 17.69
C PRO A 115 -6.11 15.99 17.69
N ASP A 116 -6.94 16.94 17.29
CA ASP A 116 -8.39 16.79 17.17
C ASP A 116 -8.83 15.67 16.19
N LEU A 117 -7.99 15.36 15.21
CA LEU A 117 -8.26 14.35 14.19
C LEU A 117 -7.40 13.11 14.34
N LEU A 118 -6.15 13.26 14.80
CA LEU A 118 -5.14 12.21 14.73
C LEU A 118 -4.99 11.44 16.05
N ASP A 119 -5.34 12.03 17.21
CA ASP A 119 -5.26 11.34 18.50
C ASP A 119 -6.49 10.46 18.75
N ASN A 120 -6.48 9.29 18.14
CA ASN A 120 -7.55 8.31 18.32
C ASN A 120 -6.99 6.88 18.29
N GLU A 121 -7.78 5.93 18.77
CA GLU A 121 -7.38 4.52 18.88
C GLU A 121 -7.08 3.88 17.52
N LEU A 122 -7.81 4.25 16.47
CA LEU A 122 -7.60 3.71 15.14
C LEU A 122 -6.22 4.11 14.60
N ASN A 123 -5.85 5.39 14.68
CA ASN A 123 -4.54 5.85 14.24
C ASN A 123 -3.41 5.25 15.09
N ARG A 124 -3.63 5.05 16.39
CA ARG A 124 -2.64 4.41 17.27
C ARG A 124 -2.38 2.96 16.86
N ARG A 125 -3.42 2.20 16.58
CA ARG A 125 -3.30 0.82 16.09
C ARG A 125 -2.67 0.77 14.70
N ALA A 126 -3.16 1.61 13.77
CA ALA A 126 -2.63 1.68 12.41
C ALA A 126 -1.14 2.05 12.39
N TRP A 127 -0.71 2.99 13.25
CA TRP A 127 0.69 3.36 13.41
C TRP A 127 1.54 2.17 13.84
N ARG A 128 1.14 1.49 14.91
CA ARG A 128 1.84 0.30 15.42
C ARG A 128 1.99 -0.79 14.37
N ASP A 129 0.94 -1.02 13.57
CA ASP A 129 0.94 -2.06 12.55
C ASP A 129 1.74 -1.64 11.30
N THR A 130 1.88 -0.33 11.03
CA THR A 130 2.58 0.23 9.87
C THR A 130 4.09 0.32 10.09
N VAL A 131 4.53 0.76 11.27
CA VAL A 131 5.97 1.01 11.54
C VAL A 131 6.87 -0.17 11.19
N PRO A 132 6.53 -1.44 11.50
CA PRO A 132 7.36 -2.58 11.11
C PRO A 132 7.45 -2.83 9.60
N LYS A 133 6.59 -2.18 8.81
CA LYS A 133 6.50 -2.32 7.35
C LYS A 133 7.16 -1.16 6.60
N LEU A 134 7.59 -0.12 7.30
CA LEU A 134 8.29 0.99 6.67
C LEU A 134 9.61 0.53 6.05
N ALA A 135 9.84 0.96 4.82
CA ALA A 135 11.12 0.74 4.15
C ALA A 135 12.21 1.53 4.86
N ARG A 136 13.28 0.83 5.27
CA ARG A 136 14.47 1.47 5.88
C ARG A 136 15.39 2.09 4.84
N GLU A 137 15.32 1.60 3.61
CA GLU A 137 16.07 2.07 2.46
C GLU A 137 15.05 2.45 1.37
N THR A 138 14.43 3.63 1.52
CA THR A 138 13.32 4.06 0.66
C THR A 138 13.73 4.25 -0.80
N ARG A 139 15.04 4.36 -1.07
CA ARG A 139 15.62 4.52 -2.39
C ARG A 139 16.02 3.21 -3.06
N LYS A 140 15.96 2.10 -2.34
CA LYS A 140 16.34 0.80 -2.88
C LYS A 140 15.15 0.18 -3.59
N THR A 141 15.23 0.10 -4.89
CA THR A 141 14.26 -0.59 -5.74
C THR A 141 14.77 -1.99 -6.06
N ASP A 142 13.95 -3.01 -5.79
CA ASP A 142 14.25 -4.38 -6.21
C ASP A 142 13.73 -4.63 -7.62
N ALA A 143 14.58 -4.43 -8.61
CA ALA A 143 14.25 -4.68 -10.01
C ALA A 143 13.73 -6.11 -10.27
N HIS A 144 14.13 -7.08 -9.46
CA HIS A 144 13.64 -8.46 -9.59
C HIS A 144 12.14 -8.54 -9.23
N SER A 145 11.72 -8.00 -8.10
CA SER A 145 10.31 -7.96 -7.69
C SER A 145 9.46 -7.18 -8.71
N TRP A 146 9.97 -6.06 -9.23
CA TRP A 146 9.28 -5.30 -10.27
C TRP A 146 9.10 -6.12 -11.56
N ASN A 147 10.13 -6.84 -11.99
CA ASN A 147 10.04 -7.72 -13.16
C ASN A 147 9.06 -8.89 -12.94
N GLN A 148 9.05 -9.50 -11.77
CA GLN A 148 8.07 -10.55 -11.43
C GLN A 148 6.65 -10.02 -11.51
N PHE A 149 6.38 -8.84 -10.97
CA PHE A 149 5.05 -8.23 -11.04
C PHE A 149 4.68 -7.83 -12.47
N ALA A 150 5.62 -7.30 -13.26
CA ALA A 150 5.41 -6.99 -14.67
C ALA A 150 5.10 -8.25 -15.48
N GLN A 151 5.78 -9.38 -15.22
CA GLN A 151 5.47 -10.67 -15.85
C GLN A 151 4.05 -11.12 -15.49
N PHE A 152 3.68 -11.08 -14.23
CA PHE A 152 2.32 -11.37 -13.77
C PHE A 152 1.27 -10.54 -14.50
N MET A 153 1.50 -9.22 -14.65
CA MET A 153 0.59 -8.34 -15.39
C MET A 153 0.51 -8.68 -16.88
N LYS A 154 1.64 -9.03 -17.50
CA LYS A 154 1.70 -9.43 -18.91
C LYS A 154 0.94 -10.72 -19.15
N ASP A 155 1.15 -11.74 -18.31
CA ASP A 155 0.50 -13.05 -18.43
C ASP A 155 -1.02 -12.95 -18.31
N ARG A 156 -1.51 -11.89 -17.65
CA ARG A 156 -2.94 -11.58 -17.52
C ARG A 156 -3.45 -10.57 -18.56
N GLY A 157 -2.61 -10.19 -19.52
CA GLY A 157 -2.99 -9.24 -20.57
C GLY A 157 -3.22 -7.80 -20.08
N LEU A 158 -2.79 -7.46 -18.86
CA LEU A 158 -2.91 -6.11 -18.29
C LEU A 158 -1.91 -5.14 -18.90
N ILE A 159 -0.77 -5.66 -19.35
CA ILE A 159 0.24 -4.93 -20.13
C ILE A 159 0.64 -5.72 -21.36
N LYS A 160 1.01 -5.03 -22.44
CA LYS A 160 1.40 -5.66 -23.72
C LYS A 160 2.81 -6.23 -23.71
N GLY A 161 3.71 -5.65 -22.94
CA GLY A 161 5.12 -6.03 -22.85
C GLY A 161 5.69 -5.68 -21.48
N ILE A 162 6.82 -6.29 -21.15
CA ILE A 162 7.56 -5.96 -19.92
C ILE A 162 8.53 -4.85 -20.26
N PRO A 163 8.36 -3.63 -19.71
CA PRO A 163 9.32 -2.56 -19.92
C PRO A 163 10.63 -2.88 -19.18
N GLN A 164 11.75 -2.38 -19.70
CA GLN A 164 13.02 -2.47 -18.98
C GLN A 164 12.95 -1.62 -17.71
N PRO A 165 13.34 -2.15 -16.54
CA PRO A 165 13.27 -1.41 -15.28
C PRO A 165 13.90 -0.01 -15.33
N GLU A 166 14.98 0.13 -16.05
CA GLU A 166 15.72 1.39 -16.21
C GLU A 166 14.93 2.49 -16.93
N THR A 167 13.84 2.12 -17.59
CA THR A 167 12.97 3.09 -18.31
C THR A 167 11.93 3.75 -17.42
N TYR A 168 11.65 3.17 -16.25
CA TYR A 168 10.62 3.67 -15.33
C TYR A 168 11.05 3.71 -13.86
N LEU A 169 12.02 2.88 -13.46
CA LEU A 169 12.63 2.98 -12.15
C LEU A 169 13.74 4.01 -12.19
N PHE A 170 13.64 5.01 -11.35
CA PHE A 170 14.67 6.01 -11.27
C PHE A 170 15.86 5.47 -10.45
N PRO A 171 17.10 5.47 -11.00
CA PRO A 171 18.28 5.05 -10.25
C PRO A 171 18.61 6.10 -9.20
N LEU A 172 18.07 5.93 -8.00
CA LEU A 172 18.39 6.77 -6.86
C LEU A 172 19.68 6.28 -6.23
N GLY A 173 20.77 7.02 -6.45
CA GLY A 173 21.99 6.83 -5.69
C GLY A 173 23.04 5.89 -6.31
N ALA A 174 23.40 6.10 -7.56
CA ALA A 174 24.75 5.81 -8.04
C ALA A 174 25.65 7.03 -7.73
N GLN A 175 26.14 7.15 -6.50
CA GLN A 175 27.33 7.94 -6.17
C GLN A 175 28.31 7.03 -5.48
#